data_f86f2ca38d2cc725be4c53b9c1c26408
#
_entry.id   f86f2ca38d2cc725be4c53b9c1c26408
#
_cell.length_a   1.000
_cell.length_b   1.000
_cell.length_c   1.000
_cell.angle_alpha   90.00
_cell.angle_beta   90.00
_cell.angle_gamma   90.00
#
_symmetry.space_group_name_H-M   'P 1'
#
loop_
_entity.id
_entity.type
_entity.pdbx_description
1 polymer ?
#
loop_
_entity_poly.entity_id
_entity_poly.type
_entity_poly.pdbx_seq_one_letter_code
_entity_poly.pdbx_strand_id
1 'polypeptide(L)'
;MTAPGWTFSKIKEFDTCPRKYEASYVTKEVKFTDNEHTIYGKEAHGAAEDFIRDGKPLDPRFGWMLPTLERLNHIEGKKHCELKMGVKSADGRLEACDFFDPNYWFRVIADLVIIDGDLGYIVDYKFGKSSKYADQRQLAIGAAAMFLKFPQLKRIKGALLFMVAGDLVKTEYKSENAFGVLSELNELLVQRETAYATNVFNEKPNGLCKRFCGVLSCPHNGTR
;
A
#
# COMPACT_ATOMS: atom_id res chain seq x y z
N MET A 1 -17.25 0.13 19.04
CA MET A 1 -15.84 -0.40 19.01
C MET A 1 -14.93 0.71 18.51
N THR A 2 -13.69 0.80 18.99
CA THR A 2 -12.71 1.74 18.43
C THR A 2 -12.09 1.13 17.16
N ALA A 3 -11.97 1.93 16.12
CA ALA A 3 -11.35 1.46 14.89
C ALA A 3 -9.85 1.19 15.09
N PRO A 4 -9.33 0.03 14.67
CA PRO A 4 -7.91 -0.27 14.79
C PRO A 4 -7.08 0.57 13.82
N GLY A 5 -5.77 0.60 14.01
CA GLY A 5 -4.86 1.20 13.05
C GLY A 5 -5.05 0.63 11.63
N TRP A 6 -4.70 1.43 10.62
CA TRP A 6 -5.01 1.12 9.23
C TRP A 6 -3.77 0.97 8.35
N THR A 7 -3.97 0.42 7.17
CA THR A 7 -3.01 0.34 6.07
C THR A 7 -3.71 0.83 4.81
N PHE A 8 -2.96 1.16 3.78
CA PHE A 8 -3.53 1.55 2.49
C PHE A 8 -4.55 0.51 1.96
N SER A 9 -4.20 -0.77 2.00
CA SER A 9 -5.10 -1.83 1.51
C SER A 9 -6.43 -1.87 2.27
N LYS A 10 -6.41 -1.68 3.60
CA LYS A 10 -7.63 -1.64 4.42
C LYS A 10 -8.49 -0.43 4.09
N ILE A 11 -7.88 0.76 3.95
CA ILE A 11 -8.61 1.98 3.60
C ILE A 11 -9.20 1.89 2.20
N LYS A 12 -8.44 1.37 1.24
CA LYS A 12 -8.93 1.13 -0.13
C LYS A 12 -10.11 0.16 -0.17
N GLU A 13 -10.07 -0.90 0.64
CA GLU A 13 -11.19 -1.84 0.72
C GLU A 13 -12.42 -1.21 1.35
N PHE A 14 -12.25 -0.40 2.41
CA PHE A 14 -13.34 0.36 3.02
C PHE A 14 -13.96 1.36 2.02
N ASP A 15 -13.14 2.11 1.30
CA ASP A 15 -13.57 3.03 0.24
C ASP A 15 -14.35 2.29 -0.87
N THR A 16 -13.91 1.10 -1.24
CA THR A 16 -14.59 0.27 -2.24
C THR A 16 -15.97 -0.19 -1.77
N CYS A 17 -16.06 -0.74 -0.55
CA CYS A 17 -17.31 -1.17 0.07
C CYS A 17 -17.10 -1.43 1.57
N PRO A 18 -17.70 -0.61 2.48
CA PRO A 18 -17.63 -0.83 3.93
C PRO A 18 -18.10 -2.22 4.36
N ARG A 19 -19.18 -2.75 3.77
CA ARG A 19 -19.67 -4.11 4.08
C ARG A 19 -18.64 -5.20 3.73
N LYS A 20 -17.94 -5.07 2.60
CA LYS A 20 -16.85 -5.99 2.25
C LYS A 20 -15.69 -5.89 3.23
N TYR A 21 -15.31 -4.66 3.60
CA TYR A 21 -14.28 -4.41 4.62
C TYR A 21 -14.64 -5.07 5.95
N GLU A 22 -15.88 -4.93 6.41
CA GLU A 22 -16.38 -5.59 7.63
C GLU A 22 -16.20 -7.11 7.53
N ALA A 23 -16.67 -7.70 6.43
CA ALA A 23 -16.60 -9.13 6.20
C ALA A 23 -15.16 -9.67 6.18
N SER A 24 -14.20 -8.86 5.68
CA SER A 24 -12.80 -9.24 5.60
C SER A 24 -12.02 -9.04 6.92
N TYR A 25 -12.27 -7.94 7.63
CA TYR A 25 -11.40 -7.52 8.74
C TYR A 25 -12.07 -7.52 10.12
N VAL A 26 -13.39 -7.42 10.20
CA VAL A 26 -14.13 -7.38 11.48
C VAL A 26 -14.74 -8.73 11.79
N THR A 27 -15.66 -9.19 10.96
CA THR A 27 -16.36 -10.48 11.18
C THR A 27 -15.56 -11.68 10.66
N LYS A 28 -14.59 -11.46 9.77
CA LYS A 28 -13.79 -12.51 9.12
C LYS A 28 -14.64 -13.56 8.38
N GLU A 29 -15.79 -13.14 7.89
CA GLU A 29 -16.69 -13.95 7.06
C GLU A 29 -16.00 -14.36 5.74
N VAL A 30 -15.23 -13.43 5.16
CA VAL A 30 -14.42 -13.66 3.95
C VAL A 30 -12.99 -13.99 4.35
N LYS A 31 -12.54 -15.19 4.00
CA LYS A 31 -11.15 -15.59 4.17
C LYS A 31 -10.35 -15.22 2.94
N PHE A 32 -9.19 -14.63 3.16
CA PHE A 32 -8.21 -14.43 2.10
C PHE A 32 -7.64 -15.79 1.68
N THR A 33 -7.86 -16.15 0.43
CA THR A 33 -7.24 -17.33 -0.18
C THR A 33 -6.32 -16.87 -1.29
N ASP A 34 -5.08 -17.35 -1.28
CA ASP A 34 -4.16 -17.11 -2.37
C ASP A 34 -4.64 -17.86 -3.62
N ASN A 35 -4.59 -17.19 -4.75
CA ASN A 35 -4.75 -17.77 -6.06
C ASN A 35 -3.40 -17.71 -6.82
N GLU A 36 -3.31 -18.35 -7.98
CA GLU A 36 -2.09 -18.39 -8.77
C GLU A 36 -1.49 -17.00 -9.04
N HIS A 37 -2.34 -15.99 -9.28
CA HIS A 37 -1.87 -14.61 -9.52
C HIS A 37 -1.29 -13.96 -8.27
N THR A 38 -1.89 -14.19 -7.09
CA THR A 38 -1.37 -13.66 -5.84
C THR A 38 -0.08 -14.36 -5.41
N ILE A 39 0.02 -15.68 -5.63
CA ILE A 39 1.24 -16.46 -5.40
C ILE A 39 2.36 -15.96 -6.31
N TYR A 40 2.10 -15.88 -7.62
CA TYR A 40 3.06 -15.35 -8.58
C TYR A 40 3.55 -13.93 -8.22
N GLY A 41 2.61 -13.06 -7.83
CA GLY A 41 2.95 -11.70 -7.38
C GLY A 41 3.90 -11.70 -6.18
N LYS A 42 3.60 -12.51 -5.15
CA LYS A 42 4.46 -12.64 -3.96
C LYS A 42 5.87 -13.17 -4.31
N GLU A 43 5.95 -14.19 -5.16
CA GLU A 43 7.22 -14.74 -5.61
C GLU A 43 8.03 -13.71 -6.40
N ALA A 44 7.38 -12.94 -7.28
CA ALA A 44 8.03 -11.89 -8.06
C ALA A 44 8.54 -10.73 -7.19
N HIS A 45 7.76 -10.31 -6.15
CA HIS A 45 8.22 -9.34 -5.15
C HIS A 45 9.45 -9.86 -4.40
N GLY A 46 9.41 -11.10 -3.92
CA GLY A 46 10.55 -11.71 -3.23
C GLY A 46 11.80 -11.81 -4.11
N ALA A 47 11.63 -12.17 -5.39
CA ALA A 47 12.76 -12.22 -6.33
C ALA A 47 13.37 -10.83 -6.58
N ALA A 48 12.54 -9.78 -6.71
CA ALA A 48 13.00 -8.40 -6.85
C ALA A 48 13.72 -7.91 -5.59
N GLU A 49 13.18 -8.21 -4.40
CA GLU A 49 13.80 -7.91 -3.11
C GLU A 49 15.17 -8.56 -2.98
N ASP A 50 15.26 -9.87 -3.20
CA ASP A 50 16.52 -10.65 -3.09
C ASP A 50 17.58 -10.15 -4.07
N PHE A 51 17.18 -9.77 -5.30
CA PHE A 51 18.11 -9.21 -6.28
C PHE A 51 18.66 -7.84 -5.84
N ILE A 52 17.78 -6.92 -5.41
CA ILE A 52 18.20 -5.56 -5.02
C ILE A 52 18.98 -5.58 -3.71
N ARG A 53 18.55 -6.37 -2.72
CA ARG A 53 19.14 -6.39 -1.38
C ARG A 53 20.46 -7.18 -1.33
N ASP A 54 20.47 -8.37 -1.93
CA ASP A 54 21.53 -9.37 -1.73
C ASP A 54 22.32 -9.67 -3.01
N GLY A 55 21.92 -9.11 -4.17
CA GLY A 55 22.54 -9.42 -5.46
C GLY A 55 22.29 -10.86 -5.93
N LYS A 56 21.27 -11.54 -5.39
CA LYS A 56 20.95 -12.91 -5.80
C LYS A 56 20.47 -12.94 -7.25
N PRO A 57 20.89 -13.91 -8.05
CA PRO A 57 20.41 -14.06 -9.41
C PRO A 57 18.90 -14.35 -9.41
N LEU A 58 18.21 -13.79 -10.41
CA LEU A 58 16.78 -14.04 -10.59
C LEU A 58 16.54 -15.48 -11.06
N ASP A 59 15.48 -16.12 -10.54
CA ASP A 59 14.92 -17.32 -11.14
C ASP A 59 14.62 -17.04 -12.64
N PRO A 60 14.90 -17.97 -13.57
CA PRO A 60 14.62 -17.80 -15.00
C PRO A 60 13.20 -17.32 -15.31
N ARG A 61 12.21 -17.70 -14.52
CA ARG A 61 10.81 -17.22 -14.63
C ARG A 61 10.67 -15.72 -14.48
N PHE A 62 11.58 -15.07 -13.75
CA PHE A 62 11.60 -13.64 -13.44
C PHE A 62 12.71 -12.87 -14.16
N GLY A 63 13.50 -13.56 -15.01
CA GLY A 63 14.62 -12.95 -15.75
C GLY A 63 14.23 -11.72 -16.58
N TRP A 64 12.97 -11.63 -17.00
CA TRP A 64 12.42 -10.49 -17.72
C TRP A 64 12.40 -9.18 -16.88
N MET A 65 12.48 -9.26 -15.55
CA MET A 65 12.55 -8.08 -14.66
C MET A 65 13.96 -7.48 -14.62
N LEU A 66 15.00 -8.23 -15.00
CA LEU A 66 16.42 -7.88 -14.83
C LEU A 66 16.75 -6.47 -15.32
N PRO A 67 16.39 -6.03 -16.56
CA PRO A 67 16.77 -4.71 -17.05
C PRO A 67 16.19 -3.56 -16.21
N THR A 68 15.04 -3.79 -15.59
CA THR A 68 14.38 -2.78 -14.75
C THR A 68 15.00 -2.75 -13.36
N LEU A 69 15.26 -3.91 -12.77
CA LEU A 69 15.89 -4.01 -11.45
C LEU A 69 17.34 -3.50 -11.47
N GLU A 70 18.09 -3.75 -12.54
CA GLU A 70 19.42 -3.17 -12.72
C GLU A 70 19.39 -1.65 -12.74
N ARG A 71 18.44 -1.04 -13.48
CA ARG A 71 18.25 0.43 -13.48
C ARG A 71 17.94 0.96 -12.10
N LEU A 72 17.08 0.30 -11.32
CA LEU A 72 16.80 0.68 -9.93
C LEU A 72 18.03 0.51 -9.05
N ASN A 73 18.80 -0.55 -9.27
CA ASN A 73 20.01 -0.80 -8.49
C ASN A 73 21.13 0.19 -8.76
N HIS A 74 21.15 0.83 -9.95
CA HIS A 74 22.11 1.91 -10.29
C HIS A 74 21.73 3.27 -9.70
N ILE A 75 20.53 3.46 -9.17
CA ILE A 75 20.19 4.71 -8.47
C ILE A 75 21.06 4.80 -7.21
N GLU A 76 21.80 5.90 -7.08
CA GLU A 76 22.64 6.16 -5.91
C GLU A 76 21.80 6.28 -4.64
N GLY A 77 22.42 5.95 -3.51
CA GLY A 77 21.80 6.02 -2.20
C GLY A 77 21.65 4.68 -1.49
N LYS A 78 21.25 4.76 -0.22
CA LYS A 78 21.01 3.56 0.60
C LYS A 78 19.67 2.94 0.26
N LYS A 79 19.69 1.68 -0.14
CA LYS A 79 18.51 0.90 -0.49
C LYS A 79 17.93 0.16 0.72
N HIS A 80 16.60 0.19 0.82
CA HIS A 80 15.84 -0.51 1.83
C HIS A 80 14.71 -1.26 1.10
N CYS A 81 14.80 -2.58 1.06
CA CYS A 81 13.73 -3.44 0.53
C CYS A 81 12.75 -3.79 1.64
N GLU A 82 11.46 -3.90 1.30
CA GLU A 82 10.38 -4.24 2.24
C GLU A 82 10.42 -3.36 3.51
N LEU A 83 10.67 -2.05 3.31
CA LEU A 83 10.82 -1.13 4.43
C LEU A 83 9.52 -0.99 5.22
N LYS A 84 9.54 -1.43 6.46
CA LYS A 84 8.44 -1.32 7.41
C LYS A 84 8.46 0.02 8.12
N MET A 85 7.35 0.76 8.05
CA MET A 85 7.18 2.06 8.67
C MET A 85 5.86 2.12 9.42
N GLY A 86 5.90 2.50 10.69
CA GLY A 86 4.73 2.78 11.52
C GLY A 86 4.63 4.27 11.80
N VAL A 87 3.40 4.76 11.92
CA VAL A 87 3.07 6.12 12.33
C VAL A 87 2.00 6.06 13.41
N LYS A 88 2.22 6.76 14.51
CA LYS A 88 1.25 6.97 15.58
C LYS A 88 0.79 8.41 15.63
N SER A 89 -0.37 8.64 16.21
CA SER A 89 -0.87 9.97 16.55
C SER A 89 -0.72 10.16 18.06
N ALA A 90 0.06 11.15 18.46
CA ALA A 90 0.28 11.53 19.86
C ALA A 90 0.02 13.02 20.01
N ASP A 91 -0.88 13.41 20.90
CA ASP A 91 -1.23 14.81 21.19
C ASP A 91 -1.55 15.66 19.96
N GLY A 92 -2.26 15.05 18.99
CA GLY A 92 -2.62 15.68 17.73
C GLY A 92 -1.49 15.83 16.72
N ARG A 93 -0.31 15.25 17.00
CA ARG A 93 0.85 15.21 16.10
C ARG A 93 1.10 13.79 15.58
N LEU A 94 1.63 13.71 14.38
CA LEU A 94 2.06 12.45 13.80
C LEU A 94 3.55 12.23 14.06
N GLU A 95 3.89 11.03 14.51
CA GLU A 95 5.25 10.63 14.83
C GLU A 95 5.54 9.25 14.24
N ALA A 96 6.79 9.04 13.81
CA ALA A 96 7.24 7.71 13.45
C ALA A 96 7.25 6.81 14.70
N CYS A 97 6.80 5.58 14.53
CA CYS A 97 6.88 4.56 15.57
C CYS A 97 7.39 3.22 15.00
N ASP A 98 7.59 2.23 15.85
CA ASP A 98 7.87 0.88 15.41
C ASP A 98 6.68 0.34 14.60
N PHE A 99 6.98 -0.48 13.59
CA PHE A 99 5.94 -1.05 12.73
C PHE A 99 4.95 -1.94 13.52
N PHE A 100 5.41 -2.56 14.60
CA PHE A 100 4.63 -3.43 15.48
C PHE A 100 4.12 -2.72 16.73
N ASP A 101 4.32 -1.39 16.86
CA ASP A 101 3.74 -0.61 17.96
C ASP A 101 2.22 -0.87 18.03
N PRO A 102 1.67 -1.32 19.16
CA PRO A 102 0.24 -1.62 19.28
C PRO A 102 -0.65 -0.38 19.08
N ASN A 103 -0.11 0.82 19.29
CA ASN A 103 -0.81 2.10 19.16
C ASN A 103 -0.57 2.78 17.80
N TYR A 104 -0.09 2.04 16.79
CA TYR A 104 0.08 2.63 15.48
C TYR A 104 -1.27 3.16 14.94
N TRP A 105 -1.25 4.34 14.34
CA TRP A 105 -2.41 4.89 13.65
C TRP A 105 -2.49 4.37 12.21
N PHE A 106 -1.35 4.46 11.47
CA PHE A 106 -1.22 3.72 10.22
C PHE A 106 0.19 3.12 10.08
N ARG A 107 0.30 2.15 9.17
CA ARG A 107 1.57 1.53 8.83
C ARG A 107 1.66 1.19 7.36
N VAL A 108 2.88 1.20 6.85
CA VAL A 108 3.23 0.99 5.44
C VAL A 108 4.37 -0.01 5.36
N ILE A 109 4.32 -0.87 4.36
CA ILE A 109 5.48 -1.61 3.85
C ILE A 109 5.72 -1.08 2.45
N ALA A 110 6.93 -0.63 2.18
CA ALA A 110 7.33 -0.14 0.87
C ALA A 110 8.30 -1.13 0.23
N ASP A 111 8.01 -1.59 -0.99
CA ASP A 111 8.79 -2.62 -1.67
C ASP A 111 10.26 -2.21 -1.83
N LEU A 112 10.51 -0.96 -2.27
CA LEU A 112 11.84 -0.38 -2.35
C LEU A 112 11.82 1.09 -1.95
N VAL A 113 12.70 1.45 -1.02
CA VAL A 113 13.02 2.84 -0.67
C VAL A 113 14.51 3.07 -0.92
N ILE A 114 14.87 4.20 -1.53
CA ILE A 114 16.26 4.60 -1.73
C ILE A 114 16.42 5.98 -1.10
N ILE A 115 17.45 6.17 -0.28
CA ILE A 115 17.76 7.43 0.41
C ILE A 115 19.12 7.94 -0.10
N ASP A 116 19.09 9.09 -0.76
CA ASP A 116 20.26 9.79 -1.25
C ASP A 116 20.26 11.23 -0.70
N GLY A 117 20.97 11.44 0.40
CA GLY A 117 21.01 12.72 1.10
C GLY A 117 19.62 13.20 1.54
N ASP A 118 19.13 14.30 0.95
CA ASP A 118 17.81 14.89 1.22
C ASP A 118 16.74 14.48 0.19
N LEU A 119 17.09 13.59 -0.75
CA LEU A 119 16.20 13.00 -1.75
C LEU A 119 15.89 11.55 -1.41
N GLY A 120 14.60 11.23 -1.35
CA GLY A 120 14.11 9.86 -1.23
C GLY A 120 13.47 9.36 -2.52
N TYR A 121 13.46 8.03 -2.69
CA TYR A 121 12.64 7.36 -3.70
C TYR A 121 11.78 6.33 -3.00
N ILE A 122 10.52 6.22 -3.42
CA ILE A 122 9.62 5.13 -3.01
C ILE A 122 9.07 4.46 -4.26
N VAL A 123 9.36 3.17 -4.41
CA VAL A 123 8.92 2.38 -5.56
C VAL A 123 8.06 1.24 -5.06
N ASP A 124 6.92 1.06 -5.70
CA ASP A 124 6.00 -0.04 -5.45
C ASP A 124 5.83 -0.83 -6.74
N TYR A 125 6.13 -2.13 -6.68
CA TYR A 125 6.05 -3.03 -7.82
C TYR A 125 4.62 -3.50 -8.05
N LYS A 126 4.16 -3.41 -9.29
CA LYS A 126 2.85 -3.89 -9.71
C LYS A 126 2.99 -4.94 -10.81
N PHE A 127 2.42 -6.12 -10.60
CA PHE A 127 2.46 -7.21 -11.57
C PHE A 127 1.15 -7.31 -12.37
N GLY A 128 0.28 -6.30 -12.27
CA GLY A 128 -0.91 -6.17 -13.10
C GLY A 128 -0.58 -5.80 -14.55
N LYS A 129 -1.46 -6.20 -15.47
CA LYS A 129 -1.32 -5.97 -16.92
C LYS A 129 -1.71 -4.55 -17.38
N SER A 130 -2.08 -3.64 -16.46
CA SER A 130 -2.54 -2.30 -16.81
C SER A 130 -2.36 -1.34 -15.64
N SER A 131 -1.92 -0.13 -15.95
CA SER A 131 -1.83 1.02 -15.02
C SER A 131 -3.13 1.81 -14.88
N LYS A 132 -4.18 1.47 -15.65
CA LYS A 132 -5.45 2.21 -15.71
C LYS A 132 -6.09 2.49 -14.34
N TYR A 133 -5.91 1.58 -13.39
CA TYR A 133 -6.48 1.67 -12.05
C TYR A 133 -5.41 1.92 -10.98
N ALA A 134 -4.29 2.56 -11.38
CA ALA A 134 -3.23 2.95 -10.47
C ALA A 134 -3.78 3.90 -9.39
N ASP A 135 -3.55 3.57 -8.14
CA ASP A 135 -3.96 4.40 -7.00
C ASP A 135 -2.72 5.00 -6.34
N GLN A 136 -2.45 6.27 -6.66
CA GLN A 136 -1.28 6.98 -6.19
C GLN A 136 -1.32 7.31 -4.69
N ARG A 137 -2.49 7.19 -4.03
CA ARG A 137 -2.61 7.39 -2.58
C ARG A 137 -1.68 6.47 -1.80
N GLN A 138 -1.39 5.28 -2.33
CA GLN A 138 -0.42 4.36 -1.73
C GLN A 138 0.97 4.98 -1.58
N LEU A 139 1.47 5.62 -2.66
CA LEU A 139 2.76 6.30 -2.65
C LEU A 139 2.74 7.53 -1.73
N ALA A 140 1.65 8.30 -1.74
CA ALA A 140 1.49 9.48 -0.91
C ALA A 140 1.51 9.16 0.60
N ILE A 141 0.80 8.09 1.02
CA ILE A 141 0.84 7.59 2.40
C ILE A 141 2.24 7.08 2.75
N GLY A 142 2.90 6.38 1.82
CA GLY A 142 4.29 5.93 2.00
C GLY A 142 5.26 7.10 2.14
N ALA A 143 5.12 8.15 1.32
CA ALA A 143 5.93 9.35 1.41
C ALA A 143 5.73 10.09 2.74
N ALA A 144 4.49 10.20 3.23
CA ALA A 144 4.20 10.78 4.54
C ALA A 144 4.92 10.01 5.67
N ALA A 145 4.88 8.67 5.64
CA ALA A 145 5.61 7.85 6.59
C ALA A 145 7.14 8.02 6.48
N MET A 146 7.67 8.16 5.25
CA MET A 146 9.10 8.38 5.01
C MET A 146 9.57 9.73 5.56
N PHE A 147 8.83 10.82 5.38
CA PHE A 147 9.20 12.13 5.94
C PHE A 147 9.26 12.12 7.46
N LEU A 148 8.40 11.34 8.12
CA LEU A 148 8.47 11.17 9.58
C LEU A 148 9.65 10.30 10.01
N LYS A 149 9.95 9.23 9.28
CA LYS A 149 11.02 8.30 9.61
C LYS A 149 12.42 8.85 9.27
N PHE A 150 12.51 9.69 8.23
CA PHE A 150 13.75 10.28 7.71
C PHE A 150 13.61 11.80 7.62
N PRO A 151 13.74 12.52 8.75
CA PRO A 151 13.47 13.96 8.82
C PRO A 151 14.41 14.83 7.98
N GLN A 152 15.52 14.28 7.49
CA GLN A 152 16.45 14.97 6.58
C GLN A 152 15.88 15.08 5.15
N LEU A 153 14.88 14.27 4.79
CA LEU A 153 14.32 14.30 3.43
C LEU A 153 13.55 15.59 3.17
N LYS A 154 13.84 16.22 2.05
CA LYS A 154 13.11 17.39 1.53
C LYS A 154 12.17 17.02 0.38
N ARG A 155 12.55 16.00 -0.38
CA ARG A 155 11.83 15.54 -1.57
C ARG A 155 11.78 14.02 -1.62
N ILE A 156 10.66 13.49 -2.11
CA ILE A 156 10.49 12.06 -2.39
C ILE A 156 9.92 11.90 -3.79
N LYS A 157 10.60 11.13 -4.63
CA LYS A 157 10.08 10.69 -5.94
C LYS A 157 9.40 9.35 -5.77
N GLY A 158 8.11 9.29 -6.08
CA GLY A 158 7.29 8.08 -6.00
C GLY A 158 7.09 7.44 -7.37
N ALA A 159 7.04 6.12 -7.41
CA ALA A 159 6.77 5.35 -8.61
C ALA A 159 5.90 4.12 -8.34
N LEU A 160 4.76 3.98 -9.03
CA LEU A 160 4.12 2.69 -9.24
C LEU A 160 4.69 2.10 -10.52
N LEU A 161 5.43 1.02 -10.38
CA LEU A 161 6.15 0.38 -11.48
C LEU A 161 5.41 -0.89 -11.91
N PHE A 162 4.67 -0.79 -13.01
CA PHE A 162 3.92 -1.91 -13.59
C PHE A 162 4.86 -2.79 -14.40
N MET A 163 5.48 -3.75 -13.73
CA MET A 163 6.57 -4.56 -14.26
C MET A 163 6.17 -5.34 -15.53
N VAL A 164 4.94 -5.87 -15.59
CA VAL A 164 4.45 -6.65 -16.75
C VAL A 164 4.00 -5.74 -17.90
N ALA A 165 3.35 -4.62 -17.58
CA ALA A 165 2.87 -3.67 -18.58
C ALA A 165 3.98 -2.77 -19.14
N GLY A 166 5.10 -2.63 -18.42
CA GLY A 166 6.15 -1.67 -18.74
C GLY A 166 5.77 -0.21 -18.44
N ASP A 167 4.65 0.01 -17.73
CA ASP A 167 4.15 1.34 -17.40
C ASP A 167 4.79 1.87 -16.12
N LEU A 168 4.98 3.18 -16.07
CA LEU A 168 5.53 3.87 -14.91
C LEU A 168 4.69 5.10 -14.56
N VAL A 169 3.97 5.03 -13.43
CA VAL A 169 3.24 6.17 -12.89
C VAL A 169 4.14 6.85 -11.85
N LYS A 170 4.54 8.10 -12.14
CA LYS A 170 5.45 8.89 -11.32
C LYS A 170 4.72 9.98 -10.55
N THR A 171 5.24 10.30 -9.39
CA THR A 171 4.80 11.44 -8.59
C THR A 171 5.97 12.01 -7.80
N GLU A 172 5.83 13.22 -7.30
CA GLU A 172 6.83 13.85 -6.43
C GLU A 172 6.14 14.46 -5.22
N TYR A 173 6.75 14.31 -4.06
CA TYR A 173 6.29 14.86 -2.79
C TYR A 173 7.38 15.71 -2.18
N LYS A 174 6.96 16.83 -1.58
CA LYS A 174 7.84 17.73 -0.83
C LYS A 174 7.46 17.70 0.64
N SER A 175 8.44 17.84 1.52
CA SER A 175 8.23 17.77 2.99
C SER A 175 7.22 18.79 3.50
N GLU A 176 7.14 19.98 2.90
CA GLU A 176 6.17 21.03 3.21
C GLU A 176 4.71 20.61 2.98
N ASN A 177 4.46 19.66 2.06
CA ASN A 177 3.14 19.14 1.72
C ASN A 177 2.99 17.64 2.06
N ALA A 178 3.85 17.13 2.95
CA ALA A 178 3.97 15.71 3.25
C ALA A 178 2.64 15.04 3.68
N PHE A 179 1.78 15.80 4.35
CA PHE A 179 0.55 15.28 4.95
C PHE A 179 -0.72 15.65 4.19
N GLY A 180 -0.62 16.27 3.01
CA GLY A 180 -1.78 16.64 2.19
C GLY A 180 -2.69 15.45 1.87
N VAL A 181 -2.11 14.28 1.57
CA VAL A 181 -2.89 13.05 1.34
C VAL A 181 -3.74 12.62 2.53
N LEU A 182 -3.29 12.89 3.75
CA LEU A 182 -4.06 12.54 4.95
C LEU A 182 -5.29 13.42 5.09
N SER A 183 -5.20 14.69 4.67
CA SER A 183 -6.35 15.59 4.60
C SER A 183 -7.36 15.12 3.54
N GLU A 184 -6.91 14.64 2.40
CA GLU A 184 -7.77 14.06 1.36
C GLU A 184 -8.48 12.78 1.83
N LEU A 185 -7.85 12.00 2.71
CA LEU A 185 -8.41 10.79 3.29
C LEU A 185 -9.30 11.06 4.52
N ASN A 186 -9.33 12.29 5.04
CA ASN A 186 -9.98 12.58 6.32
C ASN A 186 -11.47 12.17 6.35
N GLU A 187 -12.22 12.48 5.30
CA GLU A 187 -13.64 12.09 5.21
C GLU A 187 -13.82 10.58 5.28
N LEU A 188 -13.00 9.84 4.55
CA LEU A 188 -13.02 8.37 4.51
C LEU A 188 -12.63 7.76 5.87
N LEU A 189 -11.65 8.35 6.55
CA LEU A 189 -11.23 7.93 7.89
C LEU A 189 -12.34 8.19 8.91
N VAL A 190 -13.00 9.36 8.86
CA VAL A 190 -14.14 9.67 9.72
C VAL A 190 -15.30 8.71 9.47
N GLN A 191 -15.62 8.40 8.22
CA GLN A 191 -16.66 7.42 7.88
C GLN A 191 -16.32 6.04 8.46
N ARG A 192 -15.05 5.63 8.38
CA ARG A 192 -14.59 4.37 8.97
C ARG A 192 -14.72 4.37 10.50
N GLU A 193 -14.28 5.43 11.18
CA GLU A 193 -14.44 5.57 12.65
C GLU A 193 -15.92 5.49 13.04
N THR A 194 -16.79 6.19 12.31
CA THR A 194 -18.24 6.16 12.52
C THR A 194 -18.79 4.73 12.36
N ALA A 195 -18.37 4.01 11.32
CA ALA A 195 -18.81 2.63 11.10
C ALA A 195 -18.45 1.72 12.29
N TYR A 196 -17.24 1.88 12.86
CA TYR A 196 -16.85 1.14 14.06
C TYR A 196 -17.63 1.57 15.30
N ALA A 197 -17.85 2.88 15.50
CA ALA A 197 -18.59 3.41 16.65
C ALA A 197 -20.05 2.93 16.66
N THR A 198 -20.70 2.93 15.51
CA THR A 198 -22.11 2.55 15.35
C THR A 198 -22.30 1.05 15.06
N ASN A 199 -21.24 0.32 14.74
CA ASN A 199 -21.28 -1.05 14.24
C ASN A 199 -22.13 -1.21 12.96
N VAL A 200 -22.12 -0.17 12.08
CA VAL A 200 -22.88 -0.14 10.82
C VAL A 200 -21.90 0.03 9.66
N PHE A 201 -21.81 -1.00 8.80
CA PHE A 201 -20.97 -1.02 7.63
C PHE A 201 -21.85 -1.16 6.37
N ASN A 202 -22.22 -0.03 5.79
CA ASN A 202 -23.16 0.00 4.67
C ASN A 202 -22.62 -0.69 3.42
N GLU A 203 -23.51 -1.31 2.66
CA GLU A 203 -23.21 -1.80 1.33
C GLU A 203 -22.96 -0.63 0.39
N LYS A 204 -21.97 -0.80 -0.50
CA LYS A 204 -21.67 0.13 -1.60
C LYS A 204 -21.63 -0.66 -2.90
N PRO A 205 -22.80 -0.91 -3.55
CA PRO A 205 -22.87 -1.72 -4.75
C PRO A 205 -22.02 -1.15 -5.88
N ASN A 206 -21.25 -2.02 -6.51
CA ASN A 206 -20.36 -1.66 -7.61
C ASN A 206 -20.14 -2.86 -8.56
N GLY A 207 -19.35 -2.65 -9.63
CA GLY A 207 -19.10 -3.69 -10.63
C GLY A 207 -18.43 -4.97 -10.11
N LEU A 208 -17.77 -4.91 -8.95
CA LEU A 208 -17.12 -6.07 -8.35
C LEU A 208 -18.13 -7.04 -7.69
N CYS A 209 -19.33 -6.55 -7.36
CA CYS A 209 -20.34 -7.37 -6.68
C CYS A 209 -20.76 -8.59 -7.51
N LYS A 210 -20.74 -8.49 -8.83
CA LYS A 210 -21.23 -9.55 -9.75
C LYS A 210 -20.31 -10.76 -9.87
N ARG A 211 -18.98 -10.60 -9.66
CA ARG A 211 -18.01 -11.66 -9.97
C ARG A 211 -16.86 -11.78 -8.96
N PHE A 212 -16.57 -10.73 -8.20
CA PHE A 212 -15.33 -10.65 -7.42
C PHE A 212 -15.56 -10.40 -5.92
N CYS A 213 -16.81 -10.34 -5.48
CA CYS A 213 -17.12 -10.13 -4.07
C CYS A 213 -17.32 -11.49 -3.37
N GLY A 214 -16.53 -11.75 -2.33
CA GLY A 214 -16.63 -12.99 -1.54
C GLY A 214 -17.69 -12.94 -0.43
N VAL A 215 -18.45 -11.83 -0.29
CA VAL A 215 -19.48 -11.68 0.76
C VAL A 215 -20.77 -12.28 0.28
N LEU A 216 -20.94 -13.59 0.47
CA LEU A 216 -22.10 -14.35 -0.01
C LEU A 216 -23.40 -13.97 0.71
N SER A 217 -23.33 -13.46 1.94
CA SER A 217 -24.48 -12.97 2.73
C SER A 217 -25.05 -11.64 2.19
N CYS A 218 -24.28 -10.88 1.37
CA CYS A 218 -24.69 -9.58 0.87
C CYS A 218 -25.78 -9.69 -0.21
N PRO A 219 -26.87 -8.88 -0.16
CA PRO A 219 -27.96 -8.94 -1.15
C PRO A 219 -27.48 -8.56 -2.58
N HIS A 220 -26.40 -7.81 -2.70
CA HIS A 220 -25.84 -7.37 -3.99
C HIS A 220 -24.83 -8.37 -4.60
N ASN A 221 -24.55 -9.49 -3.91
CA ASN A 221 -23.63 -10.50 -4.43
C ASN A 221 -24.25 -11.22 -5.62
N GLY A 222 -23.59 -11.17 -6.78
CA GLY A 222 -24.06 -11.80 -8.01
C GLY A 222 -23.47 -13.19 -8.29
N THR A 223 -22.72 -13.77 -7.33
CA THR A 223 -22.13 -15.12 -7.45
C THR A 223 -22.93 -16.18 -6.68
N ARG A 224 -24.11 -15.83 -6.19
CA ARG A 224 -25.04 -16.74 -5.52
C ARG A 224 -25.60 -17.79 -6.46
#